data_3757ecaa47a1c1038671b0d68bc3fcd6
#
_entry.id   3757ecaa47a1c1038671b0d68bc3fcd6
#
_cell.length_a   1.000
_cell.length_b   1.000
_cell.length_c   1.000
_cell.angle_alpha   90.00
_cell.angle_beta   90.00
_cell.angle_gamma   90.00
#
_symmetry.space_group_name_H-M   'P 1'
#
loop_
_entity.id
_entity.type
_entity.pdbx_description
1 polymer ?
#
loop_
_entity_poly.entity_id
_entity_poly.type
_entity_poly.pdbx_seq_one_letter_code
_entity_poly.pdbx_strand_id
1 'polypeptide(L)'
;YAYLGGEAVGSAVVDLLYGEKNPSGKLAETFPLRLEDNPSYLYYFGEGDLTEYREGIFVGYRYYDKKDMEVLFPFGYGLSYTEFAYSSLRLDRDSLKDTDSLHVSVKVENIGNRAGKEIVQLYVQDNESSVIRPVKELKGFEKVELAPGEEKEVSFTLDKRSFAYYN
;
A
#
# COMPACT_ATOMS: atom_id res chain seq x y z
N TYR A 1 2.60 14.17 -6.70
CA TYR A 1 2.28 13.45 -7.95
C TYR A 1 0.77 13.42 -8.16
N ALA A 2 0.28 13.80 -9.31
CA ALA A 2 -1.15 14.00 -9.58
C ALA A 2 -1.74 12.96 -10.58
N TYR A 3 -0.92 12.03 -11.10
CA TYR A 3 -1.32 11.09 -12.15
C TYR A 3 -2.03 11.79 -13.33
N LEU A 4 -3.03 11.16 -13.92
CA LEU A 4 -3.90 11.76 -14.91
C LEU A 4 -5.05 12.47 -14.20
N GLY A 5 -4.92 13.79 -14.02
CA GLY A 5 -5.94 14.62 -13.42
C GLY A 5 -7.12 14.81 -14.35
N GLY A 6 -8.32 14.93 -13.78
CA GLY A 6 -9.53 15.32 -14.51
C GLY A 6 -9.64 16.84 -14.70
N GLU A 7 -10.82 17.29 -15.08
CA GLU A 7 -11.14 18.70 -15.39
C GLU A 7 -10.76 19.65 -14.21
N ALA A 8 -10.94 19.22 -12.97
CA ALA A 8 -10.68 20.04 -11.79
C ALA A 8 -9.26 19.91 -11.23
N VAL A 9 -8.31 19.28 -11.94
CA VAL A 9 -6.94 19.03 -11.43
C VAL A 9 -6.21 20.30 -11.03
N GLY A 10 -6.37 21.40 -11.79
CA GLY A 10 -5.71 22.66 -11.51
C GLY A 10 -6.12 23.24 -10.15
N SER A 11 -7.42 23.36 -9.88
CA SER A 11 -7.92 23.83 -8.59
C SER A 11 -7.55 22.88 -7.45
N ALA A 12 -7.66 21.58 -7.64
CA ALA A 12 -7.28 20.60 -6.63
C ALA A 12 -5.80 20.66 -6.23
N VAL A 13 -4.90 20.89 -7.20
CA VAL A 13 -3.46 21.08 -6.93
C VAL A 13 -3.22 22.37 -6.16
N VAL A 14 -3.91 23.46 -6.51
CA VAL A 14 -3.81 24.74 -5.81
C VAL A 14 -4.27 24.59 -4.37
N ASP A 15 -5.43 23.96 -4.11
CA ASP A 15 -5.96 23.72 -2.77
C ASP A 15 -4.96 22.94 -1.89
N LEU A 16 -4.28 21.94 -2.48
CA LEU A 16 -3.25 21.18 -1.77
C LEU A 16 -2.01 22.03 -1.49
N LEU A 17 -1.49 22.78 -2.49
CA LEU A 17 -0.27 23.57 -2.34
C LEU A 17 -0.43 24.72 -1.34
N TYR A 18 -1.59 25.37 -1.31
CA TYR A 18 -1.89 26.44 -0.34
C TYR A 18 -2.41 25.93 1.00
N GLY A 19 -2.58 24.62 1.14
CA GLY A 19 -2.98 23.98 2.39
C GLY A 19 -4.46 24.11 2.72
N GLU A 20 -5.31 24.48 1.78
CA GLU A 20 -6.78 24.47 1.95
C GLU A 20 -7.29 23.04 2.14
N LYS A 21 -6.62 22.09 1.49
CA LYS A 21 -6.85 20.66 1.66
C LYS A 21 -5.59 19.96 2.13
N ASN A 22 -5.74 18.95 2.98
CA ASN A 22 -4.65 18.11 3.43
C ASN A 22 -4.50 16.93 2.46
N PRO A 23 -3.30 16.69 1.88
CA PRO A 23 -3.08 15.53 1.03
C PRO A 23 -3.26 14.23 1.83
N SER A 24 -3.82 13.22 1.18
CA SER A 24 -4.10 11.94 1.83
C SER A 24 -3.98 10.74 0.89
N GLY A 25 -3.48 10.98 -0.33
CA GLY A 25 -3.22 9.90 -1.29
C GLY A 25 -1.98 9.11 -0.91
N LYS A 26 -2.00 7.81 -1.23
CA LYS A 26 -0.83 6.93 -1.17
C LYS A 26 -0.51 6.46 -2.58
N LEU A 27 0.78 6.29 -2.88
CA LEU A 27 1.20 5.80 -4.19
C LEU A 27 0.70 4.36 -4.42
N ALA A 28 0.10 4.14 -5.57
CA ALA A 28 -0.37 2.83 -6.00
C ALA A 28 0.71 2.03 -6.77
N GLU A 29 1.92 2.57 -6.82
CA GLU A 29 3.07 1.97 -7.47
C GLU A 29 4.36 2.34 -6.74
N THR A 30 5.43 1.59 -6.99
CA THR A 30 6.78 1.92 -6.52
C THR A 30 7.50 2.71 -7.59
N PHE A 31 8.13 3.82 -7.21
CA PHE A 31 9.00 4.60 -8.08
C PHE A 31 10.44 4.14 -7.89
N PRO A 32 11.06 3.50 -8.88
CA PRO A 32 12.47 3.12 -8.80
C PRO A 32 13.38 4.36 -8.86
N LEU A 33 14.64 4.20 -8.48
CA LEU A 33 15.65 5.24 -8.61
C LEU A 33 16.00 5.52 -10.08
N ARG A 34 15.97 4.47 -10.93
CA ARG A 34 16.30 4.53 -12.34
C ARG A 34 15.31 3.73 -13.15
N LEU A 35 15.14 4.08 -14.41
CA LEU A 35 14.26 3.36 -15.33
C LEU A 35 14.67 1.89 -15.49
N GLU A 36 15.98 1.62 -15.51
CA GLU A 36 16.56 0.29 -15.65
C GLU A 36 16.25 -0.65 -14.47
N ASP A 37 15.89 -0.09 -13.33
CA ASP A 37 15.49 -0.85 -12.13
C ASP A 37 14.07 -1.42 -12.25
N ASN A 38 13.30 -1.00 -13.28
CA ASN A 38 11.96 -1.52 -13.51
C ASN A 38 12.01 -2.97 -13.99
N PRO A 39 11.23 -3.90 -13.39
CA PRO A 39 11.27 -5.32 -13.73
C PRO A 39 10.89 -5.62 -15.19
N SER A 40 10.11 -4.73 -15.83
CA SER A 40 9.73 -4.88 -17.24
C SER A 40 10.70 -4.23 -18.22
N TYR A 41 11.75 -3.54 -17.76
CA TYR A 41 12.62 -2.71 -18.60
C TYR A 41 13.14 -3.41 -19.85
N LEU A 42 13.58 -4.67 -19.73
CA LEU A 42 14.13 -5.44 -20.85
C LEU A 42 13.07 -5.95 -21.84
N TYR A 43 11.80 -5.95 -21.47
CA TYR A 43 10.71 -6.58 -22.24
C TYR A 43 9.59 -5.61 -22.61
N TYR A 44 9.69 -4.36 -22.22
CA TYR A 44 8.60 -3.39 -22.32
C TYR A 44 8.06 -3.18 -23.72
N PHE A 45 8.93 -3.19 -24.73
CA PHE A 45 8.52 -2.97 -26.11
C PHE A 45 8.07 -4.26 -26.82
N GLY A 46 8.28 -5.41 -26.22
CA GLY A 46 8.00 -6.70 -26.84
C GLY A 46 8.94 -7.03 -28.02
N GLU A 47 8.67 -8.14 -28.66
CA GLU A 47 9.37 -8.60 -29.87
C GLU A 47 8.33 -8.85 -30.97
N GLY A 48 8.37 -8.05 -32.07
CA GLY A 48 7.35 -8.10 -33.12
C GLY A 48 5.97 -7.77 -32.58
N ASP A 49 5.02 -8.70 -32.74
CA ASP A 49 3.64 -8.55 -32.28
C ASP A 49 3.41 -9.18 -30.89
N LEU A 50 4.47 -9.62 -30.20
CA LEU A 50 4.39 -10.32 -28.92
C LEU A 50 4.94 -9.46 -27.78
N THR A 51 4.14 -9.28 -26.72
CA THR A 51 4.58 -8.70 -25.45
C THR A 51 4.42 -9.73 -24.34
N GLU A 52 5.52 -10.01 -23.62
CA GLU A 52 5.54 -10.98 -22.53
C GLU A 52 5.64 -10.26 -21.19
N TYR A 53 4.76 -10.64 -20.26
CA TYR A 53 4.80 -10.21 -18.85
C TYR A 53 5.61 -11.21 -18.03
N ARG A 54 6.94 -11.01 -18.00
CA ARG A 54 7.89 -11.98 -17.41
C ARG A 54 8.06 -11.84 -15.92
N GLU A 55 7.45 -10.83 -15.29
CA GLU A 55 7.54 -10.55 -13.85
C GLU A 55 6.83 -11.62 -13.00
N GLY A 56 5.85 -12.33 -13.57
CA GLY A 56 5.03 -13.31 -12.86
C GLY A 56 4.31 -12.65 -11.68
N ILE A 57 4.46 -13.23 -10.48
CA ILE A 57 3.85 -12.66 -9.26
C ILE A 57 4.64 -11.48 -8.68
N PHE A 58 5.84 -11.18 -9.21
CA PHE A 58 6.72 -10.12 -8.71
C PHE A 58 6.49 -8.80 -9.44
N VAL A 59 5.25 -8.36 -9.50
CA VAL A 59 4.85 -7.07 -10.08
C VAL A 59 4.95 -5.96 -9.01
N GLY A 60 5.47 -4.79 -9.42
CA GLY A 60 5.53 -3.60 -8.58
C GLY A 60 6.35 -3.82 -7.30
N TYR A 61 5.83 -3.40 -6.14
CA TYR A 61 6.53 -3.46 -4.86
C TYR A 61 7.01 -4.86 -4.48
N ARG A 62 6.33 -5.92 -4.93
CA ARG A 62 6.71 -7.32 -4.67
C ARG A 62 8.08 -7.65 -5.22
N TYR A 63 8.43 -7.08 -6.37
CA TYR A 63 9.75 -7.21 -6.98
C TYR A 63 10.81 -6.48 -6.16
N TYR A 64 10.59 -5.20 -5.89
CA TYR A 64 11.57 -4.36 -5.20
C TYR A 64 11.82 -4.86 -3.77
N ASP A 65 10.76 -5.22 -3.03
CA ASP A 65 10.87 -5.81 -1.69
C ASP A 65 11.64 -7.15 -1.74
N LYS A 66 11.35 -8.02 -2.72
CA LYS A 66 12.02 -9.33 -2.83
C LYS A 66 13.50 -9.22 -3.18
N LYS A 67 13.86 -8.19 -3.93
CA LYS A 67 15.24 -7.89 -4.32
C LYS A 67 15.98 -7.06 -3.29
N ASP A 68 15.28 -6.59 -2.24
CA ASP A 68 15.81 -5.63 -1.26
C ASP A 68 16.45 -4.41 -1.95
N MET A 69 15.72 -3.85 -2.94
CA MET A 69 16.20 -2.75 -3.77
C MET A 69 15.78 -1.41 -3.15
N GLU A 70 16.73 -0.49 -3.10
CA GLU A 70 16.45 0.90 -2.79
C GLU A 70 15.56 1.53 -3.88
N VAL A 71 14.55 2.31 -3.47
CA VAL A 71 13.59 2.94 -4.36
C VAL A 71 13.42 4.42 -4.01
N LEU A 72 12.99 5.22 -4.98
CA LEU A 72 12.74 6.64 -4.76
C LEU A 72 11.53 6.85 -3.84
N PHE A 73 10.42 6.18 -4.15
CA PHE A 73 9.21 6.14 -3.32
C PHE A 73 8.60 4.74 -3.35
N PRO A 74 8.40 4.11 -2.19
CA PRO A 74 7.78 2.79 -2.15
C PRO A 74 6.27 2.85 -2.41
N PHE A 75 5.70 1.73 -2.83
CA PHE A 75 4.24 1.54 -2.87
C PHE A 75 3.62 1.87 -1.51
N GLY A 76 2.49 2.55 -1.51
CA GLY A 76 1.80 2.96 -0.29
C GLY A 76 2.39 4.20 0.40
N TYR A 77 3.45 4.81 -0.16
CA TYR A 77 4.02 6.06 0.36
C TYR A 77 3.07 7.24 0.12
N GLY A 78 3.04 8.15 1.07
CA GLY A 78 2.32 9.42 0.95
C GLY A 78 2.60 10.33 2.13
N LEU A 79 2.52 11.64 1.90
CA LEU A 79 2.71 12.67 2.90
C LEU A 79 1.37 13.29 3.31
N SER A 80 1.37 13.90 4.48
CA SER A 80 0.26 14.67 5.04
C SER A 80 0.78 15.93 5.71
N TYR A 81 -0.07 16.92 5.91
CA TYR A 81 0.20 18.11 6.73
C TYR A 81 -0.08 17.88 8.23
N THR A 82 -0.38 16.65 8.60
CA THR A 82 -0.51 16.19 10.00
C THR A 82 0.22 14.87 10.17
N GLU A 83 0.32 14.39 11.40
CA GLU A 83 1.01 13.15 11.74
C GLU A 83 0.03 12.17 12.37
N PHE A 84 0.22 10.88 12.07
CA PHE A 84 -0.59 9.79 12.59
C PHE A 84 0.27 8.80 13.36
N ALA A 85 -0.23 8.37 14.51
CA ALA A 85 0.36 7.31 15.30
C ALA A 85 -0.49 6.04 15.23
N TYR A 86 0.20 4.90 15.18
CA TYR A 86 -0.43 3.58 15.20
C TYR A 86 -0.14 2.89 16.52
N SER A 87 -1.15 2.27 17.10
CA SER A 87 -1.03 1.56 18.37
C SER A 87 -1.96 0.36 18.45
N SER A 88 -1.74 -0.49 19.46
CA SER A 88 -2.68 -1.56 19.83
C SER A 88 -3.09 -2.47 18.67
N LEU A 89 -2.12 -2.90 17.84
CA LEU A 89 -2.39 -3.96 16.85
C LEU A 89 -2.84 -5.22 17.61
N ARG A 90 -3.99 -5.75 17.22
CA ARG A 90 -4.59 -6.94 17.83
C ARG A 90 -5.06 -7.90 16.76
N LEU A 91 -4.87 -9.17 17.04
CA LEU A 91 -5.46 -10.29 16.31
C LEU A 91 -6.42 -10.99 17.27
N ASP A 92 -7.59 -11.41 16.79
CA ASP A 92 -8.58 -12.12 17.63
C ASP A 92 -8.15 -13.53 17.98
N ARG A 93 -7.16 -14.08 17.26
CA ARG A 93 -6.56 -15.41 17.48
C ARG A 93 -5.15 -15.46 16.90
N ASP A 94 -4.35 -16.39 17.36
CA ASP A 94 -2.98 -16.67 16.92
C ASP A 94 -2.86 -17.88 15.99
N SER A 95 -3.95 -18.66 15.86
CA SER A 95 -4.04 -19.80 14.95
C SER A 95 -5.44 -19.89 14.35
N LEU A 96 -5.55 -20.34 13.11
CA LEU A 96 -6.83 -20.52 12.42
C LEU A 96 -6.76 -21.72 11.47
N LYS A 97 -7.93 -22.31 11.24
CA LYS A 97 -8.12 -23.29 10.17
C LYS A 97 -8.46 -22.57 8.86
N ASP A 98 -8.37 -23.27 7.75
CA ASP A 98 -8.68 -22.73 6.42
C ASP A 98 -10.17 -22.36 6.22
N THR A 99 -11.04 -22.79 7.16
CA THR A 99 -12.46 -22.44 7.22
C THR A 99 -12.75 -21.20 8.05
N ASP A 100 -11.77 -20.71 8.79
CA ASP A 100 -11.92 -19.62 9.74
C ASP A 100 -11.59 -18.26 9.09
N SER A 101 -12.00 -17.19 9.74
CA SER A 101 -11.55 -15.83 9.44
C SER A 101 -10.72 -15.29 10.60
N LEU A 102 -9.75 -14.43 10.27
CA LEU A 102 -8.95 -13.68 11.22
C LEU A 102 -9.41 -12.22 11.26
N HIS A 103 -9.72 -11.73 12.45
CA HIS A 103 -10.00 -10.31 12.65
C HIS A 103 -8.76 -9.61 13.18
N VAL A 104 -8.36 -8.56 12.46
CA VAL A 104 -7.21 -7.72 12.80
C VAL A 104 -7.71 -6.32 13.07
N SER A 105 -7.35 -5.71 14.19
CA SER A 105 -7.65 -4.32 14.48
C SER A 105 -6.40 -3.55 14.89
N VAL A 106 -6.42 -2.24 14.61
CA VAL A 106 -5.35 -1.30 14.97
C VAL A 106 -5.96 0.05 15.29
N LYS A 107 -5.42 0.74 16.27
CA LYS A 107 -5.79 2.11 16.57
C LYS A 107 -4.93 3.09 15.82
N VAL A 108 -5.56 4.11 15.27
CA VAL A 108 -4.91 5.21 14.55
C VAL A 108 -5.32 6.51 15.19
N GLU A 109 -4.37 7.33 15.60
CA GLU A 109 -4.56 8.64 16.23
C GLU A 109 -3.93 9.72 15.36
N ASN A 110 -4.60 10.83 15.21
CA ASN A 110 -4.02 12.04 14.64
C ASN A 110 -3.31 12.83 15.76
N ILE A 111 -1.99 12.72 15.83
CA ILE A 111 -1.15 13.36 16.83
C ILE A 111 -0.71 14.78 16.44
N GLY A 112 -1.09 15.25 15.25
CA GLY A 112 -0.79 16.60 14.78
C GLY A 112 -1.91 17.59 15.11
N ASN A 113 -1.82 18.79 14.54
CA ASN A 113 -2.70 19.91 14.85
C ASN A 113 -3.69 20.25 13.72
N ARG A 114 -3.77 19.44 12.67
CA ARG A 114 -4.70 19.59 11.54
C ARG A 114 -5.53 18.33 11.34
N ALA A 115 -6.77 18.50 10.91
CA ALA A 115 -7.56 17.37 10.44
C ALA A 115 -6.91 16.74 9.20
N GLY A 116 -6.93 15.43 9.11
CA GLY A 116 -6.34 14.69 8.00
C GLY A 116 -7.00 13.35 7.79
N LYS A 117 -6.65 12.73 6.65
CA LYS A 117 -7.09 11.38 6.30
C LYS A 117 -5.87 10.49 6.19
N GLU A 118 -5.94 9.33 6.82
CA GLU A 118 -4.90 8.31 6.71
C GLU A 118 -5.44 7.08 5.98
N ILE A 119 -4.58 6.41 5.22
CA ILE A 119 -4.90 5.11 4.60
C ILE A 119 -4.11 4.05 5.34
N VAL A 120 -4.81 3.33 6.21
CA VAL A 120 -4.29 2.16 6.92
C VAL A 120 -4.14 1.02 5.93
N GLN A 121 -2.97 0.41 5.85
CA GLN A 121 -2.66 -0.67 4.92
C GLN A 121 -2.30 -1.93 5.71
N LEU A 122 -2.95 -3.04 5.41
CA LEU A 122 -2.69 -4.34 6.02
C LEU A 122 -1.97 -5.24 5.04
N TYR A 123 -0.78 -5.67 5.43
CA TYR A 123 0.04 -6.62 4.67
C TYR A 123 0.16 -7.95 5.40
N VAL A 124 0.19 -9.02 4.65
CA VAL A 124 0.47 -10.38 5.15
C VAL A 124 1.80 -10.85 4.59
N GLN A 125 2.62 -11.39 5.46
CA GLN A 125 3.90 -12.02 5.14
C GLN A 125 3.83 -13.51 5.50
N ASP A 126 4.29 -14.36 4.57
CA ASP A 126 4.49 -15.78 4.81
C ASP A 126 5.97 -16.02 5.13
N ASN A 127 6.26 -16.38 6.39
CA ASN A 127 7.63 -16.53 6.86
C ASN A 127 8.27 -17.87 6.45
N GLU A 128 7.45 -18.90 6.20
CA GLU A 128 7.89 -20.27 5.85
C GLU A 128 7.10 -20.81 4.67
N SER A 129 7.41 -20.33 3.48
CA SER A 129 6.74 -20.76 2.25
C SER A 129 7.48 -21.92 1.58
N SER A 130 6.74 -22.92 1.10
CA SER A 130 7.27 -24.02 0.29
C SER A 130 7.60 -23.62 -1.16
N VAL A 131 7.17 -22.43 -1.58
CA VAL A 131 7.41 -21.86 -2.91
C VAL A 131 7.93 -20.43 -2.79
N ILE A 132 8.52 -19.92 -3.87
CA ILE A 132 9.01 -18.54 -3.89
C ILE A 132 7.80 -17.59 -3.88
N ARG A 133 7.71 -16.74 -2.83
CA ARG A 133 6.65 -15.75 -2.66
C ARG A 133 7.20 -14.33 -2.45
N PRO A 134 6.36 -13.31 -2.68
CA PRO A 134 6.65 -11.95 -2.24
C PRO A 134 6.93 -11.88 -0.73
N VAL A 135 7.76 -10.91 -0.32
CA VAL A 135 8.05 -10.69 1.11
C VAL A 135 6.78 -10.38 1.88
N LYS A 136 5.90 -9.55 1.30
CA LYS A 136 4.60 -9.20 1.87
C LYS A 136 3.61 -8.92 0.76
N GLU A 137 2.33 -9.06 1.07
CA GLU A 137 1.24 -8.78 0.13
C GLU A 137 0.15 -7.94 0.79
N LEU A 138 -0.25 -6.85 0.14
CA LEU A 138 -1.38 -6.04 0.58
C LEU A 138 -2.67 -6.87 0.53
N LYS A 139 -3.36 -7.00 1.65
CA LYS A 139 -4.60 -7.76 1.80
C LYS A 139 -5.80 -6.92 2.21
N GLY A 140 -5.55 -5.71 2.70
CA GLY A 140 -6.62 -4.77 3.02
C GLY A 140 -6.12 -3.34 3.15
N PHE A 141 -6.99 -2.38 2.94
CA PHE A 141 -6.75 -0.97 3.26
C PHE A 141 -8.05 -0.28 3.62
N GLU A 142 -7.94 0.71 4.49
CA GLU A 142 -9.08 1.53 4.93
C GLU A 142 -8.65 2.98 5.04
N LYS A 143 -9.48 3.89 4.54
CA LYS A 143 -9.24 5.33 4.63
C LYS A 143 -10.08 5.94 5.74
N VAL A 144 -9.42 6.50 6.75
CA VAL A 144 -10.06 7.12 7.90
C VAL A 144 -9.79 8.61 7.95
N GLU A 145 -10.77 9.38 8.35
CA GLU A 145 -10.64 10.81 8.61
C GLU A 145 -10.59 11.07 10.12
N LEU A 146 -9.61 11.86 10.57
CA LEU A 146 -9.32 12.11 11.97
C LEU A 146 -9.12 13.62 12.21
N ALA A 147 -9.87 14.18 13.16
CA ALA A 147 -9.61 15.49 13.72
C ALA A 147 -8.32 15.48 14.57
N PRO A 148 -7.71 16.62 14.88
CA PRO A 148 -6.59 16.67 15.82
C PRO A 148 -6.92 16.01 17.17
N GLY A 149 -6.08 15.07 17.61
CA GLY A 149 -6.26 14.30 18.85
C GLY A 149 -7.35 13.22 18.76
N GLU A 150 -7.98 13.02 17.62
CA GLU A 150 -8.96 11.93 17.43
C GLU A 150 -8.29 10.61 17.21
N GLU A 151 -8.75 9.55 17.89
CA GLU A 151 -8.36 8.15 17.71
C GLU A 151 -9.53 7.36 17.12
N LYS A 152 -9.24 6.48 16.16
CA LYS A 152 -10.20 5.50 15.63
C LYS A 152 -9.58 4.11 15.60
N GLU A 153 -10.40 3.10 15.85
CA GLU A 153 -10.04 1.71 15.60
C GLU A 153 -10.45 1.33 14.19
N VAL A 154 -9.48 0.76 13.45
CA VAL A 154 -9.67 0.23 12.10
C VAL A 154 -9.55 -1.28 12.16
N SER A 155 -10.49 -1.98 11.54
CA SER A 155 -10.57 -3.43 11.58
C SER A 155 -10.63 -4.04 10.19
N PHE A 156 -9.96 -5.19 10.02
CA PHE A 156 -9.95 -5.97 8.80
C PHE A 156 -10.35 -7.40 9.11
N THR A 157 -11.01 -8.03 8.15
CA THR A 157 -11.31 -9.47 8.20
C THR A 157 -10.56 -10.15 7.08
N LEU A 158 -9.70 -11.09 7.44
CA LEU A 158 -8.94 -11.92 6.52
C LEU A 158 -9.56 -13.32 6.48
N ASP A 159 -9.89 -13.78 5.29
CA ASP A 159 -10.39 -15.12 5.02
C ASP A 159 -9.30 -16.03 4.43
N LYS A 160 -9.66 -17.27 4.10
CA LYS A 160 -8.77 -18.23 3.43
C LYS A 160 -8.07 -17.63 2.19
N ARG A 161 -8.78 -16.82 1.39
CA ARG A 161 -8.24 -16.24 0.16
C ARG A 161 -7.12 -15.24 0.45
N SER A 162 -7.17 -14.58 1.59
CA SER A 162 -6.14 -13.62 2.01
C SER A 162 -4.77 -14.29 2.22
N PHE A 163 -4.75 -15.57 2.53
CA PHE A 163 -3.54 -16.37 2.78
C PHE A 163 -3.17 -17.27 1.60
N ALA A 164 -4.08 -17.46 0.66
CA ALA A 164 -3.89 -18.34 -0.49
C ALA A 164 -2.95 -17.74 -1.54
N TYR A 165 -2.31 -18.63 -2.28
CA TYR A 165 -1.59 -18.32 -3.51
C TYR A 165 -2.00 -19.32 -4.60
N TYR A 166 -1.82 -18.91 -5.85
CA TYR A 166 -2.01 -19.81 -6.98
C TYR A 166 -0.72 -20.61 -7.21
N ASN A 167 -0.86 -21.93 -7.32
CA ASN A 167 0.23 -22.87 -7.57
C ASN A 167 0.09 -23.50 -8.94
#